data_2738516a11992798c808133117333aee
#
_entry.id   2738516a11992798c808133117333aee
#
_cell.length_a   1.000
_cell.length_b   1.000
_cell.length_c   1.000
_cell.angle_alpha   90.00
_cell.angle_beta   90.00
_cell.angle_gamma   90.00
#
_symmetry.space_group_name_H-M   'P 1'
#
loop_
_entity.id
_entity.type
_entity.pdbx_description
1 polymer ?
#
loop_
_entity_poly.entity_id
_entity_poly.type
_entity_poly.pdbx_seq_one_letter_code
_entity_poly.pdbx_strand_id
1 'polypeptide(L)'
;MYDVAIIGGGVIGCAIARELSRYRLRTVVLEMCEEVGFGTTKTNSGIIHAGHHSSPDTLKGKLVVRGNHLFDRLFEELNFGFARIGELVVAADGEDLKVLEELKTQGEAKGVPGLEMWDQRRLRREEPNLSPKLVAALHAPSAGVINPYEFAFALIENAMDNGVELKINCPVKKIQTGKKSITLHTPREKIQTRFAVNCAGIFADEIARMAGLDDFSIHPRKGEEYLLDKRLMGLVRKLVFPIPNA
;
A
#
# COMPACT_ATOMS: atom_id res chain seq x y z
N MET A 1 10.54 19.86 22.00
CA MET A 1 10.56 20.05 20.54
C MET A 1 10.97 18.74 19.89
N TYR A 2 10.27 18.27 18.88
CA TYR A 2 10.61 17.07 18.10
C TYR A 2 11.55 17.44 16.93
N ASP A 3 12.29 16.45 16.43
CA ASP A 3 13.03 16.59 15.20
C ASP A 3 12.08 16.39 14.00
N VAL A 4 11.22 15.38 14.06
CA VAL A 4 10.25 15.07 13.01
C VAL A 4 8.86 14.84 13.60
N ALA A 5 7.84 15.44 13.00
CA ALA A 5 6.44 15.13 13.24
C ALA A 5 5.84 14.54 11.96
N ILE A 6 5.23 13.37 12.06
CA ILE A 6 4.54 12.69 10.97
C ILE A 6 3.04 12.91 11.16
N ILE A 7 2.38 13.48 10.17
CA ILE A 7 0.95 13.80 10.20
C ILE A 7 0.19 12.69 9.45
N GLY A 8 -0.49 11.84 10.21
CA GLY A 8 -1.23 10.66 9.73
C GLY A 8 -0.55 9.34 10.09
N GLY A 9 -1.30 8.49 10.81
CA GLY A 9 -0.93 7.14 11.23
C GLY A 9 -1.43 6.03 10.28
N GLY A 10 -1.59 6.33 8.99
CA GLY A 10 -1.81 5.29 7.97
C GLY A 10 -0.53 4.48 7.70
N VAL A 11 -0.60 3.45 6.85
CA VAL A 11 0.52 2.56 6.55
C VAL A 11 1.79 3.33 6.11
N ILE A 12 1.64 4.42 5.38
CA ILE A 12 2.78 5.25 4.95
C ILE A 12 3.43 5.96 6.13
N GLY A 13 2.63 6.61 7.00
CA GLY A 13 3.15 7.27 8.19
C GLY A 13 3.80 6.30 9.17
N CYS A 14 3.20 5.12 9.39
CA CYS A 14 3.75 4.06 10.22
C CYS A 14 5.07 3.50 9.66
N ALA A 15 5.16 3.30 8.33
CA ALA A 15 6.38 2.85 7.68
C ALA A 15 7.52 3.89 7.79
N ILE A 16 7.22 5.19 7.61
CA ILE A 16 8.18 6.26 7.78
C ILE A 16 8.61 6.36 9.25
N ALA A 17 7.68 6.25 10.20
CA ALA A 17 7.97 6.25 11.62
C ALA A 17 8.97 5.14 11.99
N ARG A 18 8.70 3.91 11.51
CA ARG A 18 9.61 2.77 11.69
C ARG A 18 10.98 3.02 11.09
N GLU A 19 11.07 3.56 9.89
CA GLU A 19 12.37 3.82 9.28
C GLU A 19 13.13 4.92 10.04
N LEU A 20 12.45 5.98 10.48
CA LEU A 20 13.07 7.05 11.28
C LEU A 20 13.47 6.59 12.69
N SER A 21 12.82 5.58 13.26
CA SER A 21 13.18 5.04 14.57
C SER A 21 14.58 4.41 14.63
N ARG A 22 15.18 4.13 13.47
CA ARG A 22 16.58 3.65 13.35
C ARG A 22 17.63 4.73 13.63
N TYR A 23 17.19 5.98 13.75
CA TYR A 23 18.08 7.12 13.94
C TYR A 23 17.81 7.77 15.30
N ARG A 24 18.79 8.48 15.82
CA ARG A 24 18.66 9.23 17.08
C ARG A 24 17.86 10.52 16.87
N LEU A 25 16.59 10.39 16.53
CA LEU A 25 15.63 11.47 16.28
C LEU A 25 14.47 11.37 17.27
N ARG A 26 14.05 12.52 17.79
CA ARG A 26 12.78 12.61 18.52
C ARG A 26 11.66 12.72 17.50
N THR A 27 11.00 11.62 17.24
CA THR A 27 9.92 11.51 16.24
C THR A 27 8.58 11.33 16.94
N VAL A 28 7.53 12.00 16.41
CA VAL A 28 6.14 11.82 16.85
C VAL A 28 5.25 11.57 15.64
N VAL A 29 4.30 10.65 15.79
CA VAL A 29 3.20 10.43 14.83
C VAL A 29 1.93 11.02 15.42
N LEU A 30 1.23 11.83 14.62
CA LEU A 30 -0.03 12.47 14.98
C LEU A 30 -1.15 11.84 14.16
N GLU A 31 -2.00 11.04 14.80
CA GLU A 31 -3.14 10.41 14.17
C GLU A 31 -4.44 11.07 14.65
N MET A 32 -5.31 11.41 13.69
CA MET A 32 -6.58 12.10 14.03
C MET A 32 -7.62 11.16 14.63
N CYS A 33 -7.56 9.87 14.31
CA CYS A 33 -8.48 8.84 14.78
C CYS A 33 -8.02 8.24 16.12
N GLU A 34 -8.84 7.35 16.65
CA GLU A 34 -8.60 6.63 17.91
C GLU A 34 -7.54 5.53 17.80
N GLU A 35 -7.15 5.16 16.58
CA GLU A 35 -6.10 4.18 16.30
C GLU A 35 -5.45 4.43 14.93
N VAL A 36 -4.29 3.83 14.70
CA VAL A 36 -3.60 3.89 13.41
C VAL A 36 -4.31 3.04 12.35
N GLY A 37 -4.03 3.33 11.08
CA GLY A 37 -4.59 2.56 9.97
C GLY A 37 -6.07 2.81 9.69
N PHE A 38 -6.74 3.68 10.43
CA PHE A 38 -8.20 3.85 10.39
C PHE A 38 -8.76 4.46 9.10
N GLY A 39 -7.93 5.08 8.28
CA GLY A 39 -8.30 5.65 6.97
C GLY A 39 -8.29 4.62 5.84
N THR A 40 -7.74 5.00 4.69
CA THR A 40 -7.63 4.15 3.48
C THR A 40 -6.86 2.85 3.73
N THR A 41 -5.97 2.82 4.71
CA THR A 41 -5.20 1.63 5.08
C THR A 41 -6.08 0.45 5.46
N LYS A 42 -7.22 0.67 6.11
CA LYS A 42 -8.15 -0.41 6.48
C LYS A 42 -9.20 -0.73 5.40
N THR A 43 -9.35 0.11 4.41
CA THR A 43 -10.41 0.02 3.40
C THR A 43 -9.84 -0.28 2.03
N ASN A 44 -9.14 -1.41 1.91
CA ASN A 44 -8.58 -1.93 0.66
C ASN A 44 -8.49 -3.47 0.72
N SER A 45 -8.24 -4.09 -0.42
CA SER A 45 -8.19 -5.56 -0.59
C SER A 45 -6.90 -6.21 -0.07
N GLY A 46 -5.95 -5.45 0.46
CA GLY A 46 -4.69 -5.98 1.00
C GLY A 46 -3.78 -6.66 -0.04
N ILE A 47 -3.88 -6.27 -1.30
CA ILE A 47 -3.13 -6.90 -2.39
C ILE A 47 -1.73 -6.34 -2.47
N ILE A 48 -0.74 -7.23 -2.50
CA ILE A 48 0.64 -6.95 -2.85
C ILE A 48 0.84 -7.29 -4.32
N HIS A 49 0.75 -6.29 -5.18
CA HIS A 49 0.91 -6.47 -6.62
C HIS A 49 2.33 -6.87 -7.00
N ALA A 50 2.47 -7.77 -7.98
CA ALA A 50 3.78 -8.14 -8.53
C ALA A 50 4.48 -6.97 -9.23
N GLY A 51 3.72 -6.09 -9.88
CA GLY A 51 4.23 -4.86 -10.47
C GLY A 51 4.19 -4.79 -11.99
N HIS A 52 3.75 -5.82 -12.70
CA HIS A 52 3.72 -5.84 -14.16
C HIS A 52 2.71 -4.85 -14.78
N HIS A 53 1.64 -4.47 -14.07
CA HIS A 53 0.61 -3.54 -14.55
C HIS A 53 1.03 -2.07 -14.65
N SER A 54 2.07 -1.65 -13.94
CA SER A 54 2.43 -0.22 -13.85
C SER A 54 3.45 0.15 -14.92
N SER A 55 3.29 1.31 -15.57
CA SER A 55 4.30 1.81 -16.53
C SER A 55 5.68 1.98 -15.89
N PRO A 56 6.77 1.51 -16.52
CA PRO A 56 8.13 1.58 -15.98
C PRO A 56 8.62 3.03 -15.82
N ASP A 57 8.09 3.97 -16.58
CA ASP A 57 8.53 5.37 -16.56
C ASP A 57 7.98 6.17 -15.37
N THR A 58 6.98 5.62 -14.70
CA THR A 58 6.36 6.25 -13.53
C THR A 58 7.10 5.90 -12.23
N LEU A 59 7.00 6.79 -11.24
CA LEU A 59 7.50 6.50 -9.89
C LEU A 59 6.83 5.24 -9.30
N LYS A 60 5.52 5.07 -9.55
CA LYS A 60 4.77 3.87 -9.17
C LYS A 60 5.39 2.61 -9.77
N GLY A 61 5.69 2.62 -11.09
CA GLY A 61 6.29 1.47 -11.77
C GLY A 61 7.66 1.10 -11.22
N LYS A 62 8.48 2.09 -10.86
CA LYS A 62 9.81 1.88 -10.25
C LYS A 62 9.72 1.35 -8.82
N LEU A 63 8.76 1.81 -8.03
CA LEU A 63 8.67 1.49 -6.60
C LEU A 63 7.85 0.24 -6.31
N VAL A 64 6.90 -0.16 -7.15
CA VAL A 64 6.02 -1.30 -6.88
C VAL A 64 6.78 -2.62 -6.79
N VAL A 65 7.72 -2.87 -7.71
CA VAL A 65 8.55 -4.10 -7.69
C VAL A 65 9.48 -4.10 -6.48
N ARG A 66 10.14 -2.96 -6.20
CA ARG A 66 10.98 -2.81 -5.02
C ARG A 66 10.19 -3.01 -3.72
N GLY A 67 9.00 -2.43 -3.63
CA GLY A 67 8.10 -2.60 -2.49
C GLY A 67 7.67 -4.06 -2.31
N ASN A 68 7.32 -4.73 -3.41
CA ASN A 68 6.96 -6.14 -3.39
C ASN A 68 8.06 -7.01 -2.77
N HIS A 69 9.32 -6.82 -3.16
CA HIS A 69 10.47 -7.57 -2.64
C HIS A 69 10.75 -7.32 -1.14
N LEU A 70 10.29 -6.20 -0.58
CA LEU A 70 10.50 -5.91 0.83
C LEU A 70 9.56 -6.70 1.74
N PHE A 71 8.41 -7.20 1.26
CA PHE A 71 7.41 -7.82 2.11
C PHE A 71 7.86 -9.11 2.79
N ASP A 72 8.67 -9.94 2.13
CA ASP A 72 9.17 -11.18 2.73
C ASP A 72 10.03 -10.87 3.96
N ARG A 73 10.96 -9.93 3.82
CA ARG A 73 11.78 -9.45 4.93
C ARG A 73 10.94 -8.75 6.02
N LEU A 74 9.99 -7.90 5.64
CA LEU A 74 9.12 -7.22 6.59
C LEU A 74 8.26 -8.22 7.37
N PHE A 75 7.80 -9.28 6.74
CA PHE A 75 7.06 -10.36 7.39
C PHE A 75 7.93 -11.09 8.42
N GLU A 76 9.17 -11.42 8.09
CA GLU A 76 10.13 -12.04 9.03
C GLU A 76 10.43 -11.13 10.23
N GLU A 77 10.55 -9.81 10.00
CA GLU A 77 10.88 -8.84 11.05
C GLU A 77 9.67 -8.48 11.94
N LEU A 78 8.44 -8.48 11.43
CA LEU A 78 7.28 -7.88 12.07
C LEU A 78 6.13 -8.85 12.35
N ASN A 79 6.10 -10.03 11.70
CA ASN A 79 5.11 -11.09 11.89
C ASN A 79 3.64 -10.61 11.83
N PHE A 80 3.21 -10.16 10.66
CA PHE A 80 1.82 -9.78 10.35
C PHE A 80 1.18 -10.78 9.38
N GLY A 81 -0.15 -10.76 9.21
CA GLY A 81 -0.83 -11.63 8.24
C GLY A 81 -0.38 -11.35 6.81
N PHE A 82 0.33 -12.31 6.20
CA PHE A 82 0.91 -12.22 4.86
C PHE A 82 0.97 -13.58 4.18
N ALA A 83 0.66 -13.63 2.88
CA ALA A 83 0.81 -14.84 2.07
C ALA A 83 1.14 -14.51 0.60
N ARG A 84 2.13 -15.20 0.03
CA ARG A 84 2.41 -15.22 -1.40
C ARG A 84 1.47 -16.22 -2.07
N ILE A 85 0.33 -15.76 -2.57
CA ILE A 85 -0.65 -16.63 -3.24
C ILE A 85 -0.58 -16.54 -4.77
N GLY A 86 0.13 -15.56 -5.30
CA GLY A 86 0.21 -15.29 -6.73
C GLY A 86 -1.04 -14.61 -7.29
N GLU A 87 -0.89 -14.05 -8.48
CA GLU A 87 -2.00 -13.46 -9.24
C GLU A 87 -2.03 -13.99 -10.67
N LEU A 88 -3.22 -14.00 -11.25
CA LEU A 88 -3.51 -14.34 -12.63
C LEU A 88 -4.20 -13.16 -13.30
N VAL A 89 -3.68 -12.73 -14.43
CA VAL A 89 -4.44 -11.88 -15.37
C VAL A 89 -4.97 -12.80 -16.46
N VAL A 90 -6.29 -12.90 -16.60
CA VAL A 90 -6.91 -13.92 -17.45
C VAL A 90 -7.34 -13.36 -18.79
N ALA A 91 -7.21 -14.15 -19.86
CA ALA A 91 -7.57 -13.84 -21.22
C ALA A 91 -8.76 -14.71 -21.68
N ALA A 92 -9.72 -14.09 -22.40
CA ALA A 92 -10.87 -14.78 -22.96
C ALA A 92 -10.75 -15.04 -24.47
N ASP A 93 -9.89 -14.31 -25.17
CA ASP A 93 -9.70 -14.43 -26.62
C ASP A 93 -8.27 -14.11 -27.09
N GLY A 94 -8.09 -14.06 -28.41
CA GLY A 94 -6.77 -13.83 -29.01
C GLY A 94 -6.27 -12.38 -28.94
N GLU A 95 -7.15 -11.40 -28.75
CA GLU A 95 -6.74 -10.01 -28.54
C GLU A 95 -6.21 -9.83 -27.12
N ASP A 96 -6.89 -10.45 -26.19
CA ASP A 96 -6.47 -10.52 -24.79
C ASP A 96 -5.08 -11.15 -24.63
N LEU A 97 -4.74 -12.17 -25.43
CA LEU A 97 -3.42 -12.80 -25.42
C LEU A 97 -2.28 -11.81 -25.71
N LYS A 98 -2.49 -10.89 -26.65
CA LYS A 98 -1.48 -9.87 -26.99
C LYS A 98 -1.21 -8.97 -25.77
N VAL A 99 -2.28 -8.59 -25.08
CA VAL A 99 -2.14 -7.76 -23.85
C VAL A 99 -1.38 -8.52 -22.75
N LEU A 100 -1.63 -9.84 -22.59
CA LEU A 100 -0.87 -10.64 -21.64
C LEU A 100 0.63 -10.70 -21.99
N GLU A 101 0.97 -10.83 -23.27
CA GLU A 101 2.36 -10.85 -23.75
C GLU A 101 3.06 -9.49 -23.51
N GLU A 102 2.34 -8.39 -23.74
CA GLU A 102 2.82 -7.04 -23.44
C GLU A 102 3.07 -6.85 -21.94
N LEU A 103 2.10 -7.26 -21.10
CA LEU A 103 2.24 -7.21 -19.64
C LEU A 103 3.41 -8.06 -19.14
N LYS A 104 3.61 -9.25 -19.72
CA LYS A 104 4.75 -10.11 -19.41
C LYS A 104 6.07 -9.43 -19.76
N THR A 105 6.19 -8.94 -21.00
CA THR A 105 7.40 -8.25 -21.47
C THR A 105 7.72 -7.04 -20.60
N GLN A 106 6.71 -6.22 -20.29
CA GLN A 106 6.84 -5.06 -19.42
C GLN A 106 7.24 -5.44 -17.99
N GLY A 107 6.67 -6.51 -17.46
CA GLY A 107 6.98 -7.01 -16.12
C GLY A 107 8.42 -7.54 -16.03
N GLU A 108 8.86 -8.33 -17.01
CA GLU A 108 10.23 -8.85 -17.11
C GLU A 108 11.25 -7.71 -17.19
N ALA A 109 10.98 -6.68 -18.01
CA ALA A 109 11.84 -5.51 -18.13
C ALA A 109 11.99 -4.72 -16.81
N LYS A 110 11.01 -4.82 -15.90
CA LYS A 110 11.04 -4.23 -14.55
C LYS A 110 11.62 -5.15 -13.48
N GLY A 111 11.99 -6.38 -13.84
CA GLY A 111 12.52 -7.36 -12.89
C GLY A 111 11.46 -8.04 -12.03
N VAL A 112 10.20 -8.13 -12.48
CA VAL A 112 9.18 -8.95 -11.81
C VAL A 112 9.56 -10.42 -11.95
N PRO A 113 9.81 -11.17 -10.86
CA PRO A 113 10.30 -12.53 -10.95
C PRO A 113 9.20 -13.54 -11.31
N GLY A 114 9.56 -14.57 -12.07
CA GLY A 114 8.76 -15.76 -12.27
C GLY A 114 7.48 -15.59 -13.08
N LEU A 115 7.38 -14.57 -13.93
CA LEU A 115 6.23 -14.38 -14.81
C LEU A 115 6.10 -15.54 -15.81
N GLU A 116 4.94 -16.19 -15.85
CA GLU A 116 4.67 -17.33 -16.71
C GLU A 116 3.35 -17.18 -17.45
N MET A 117 3.36 -17.51 -18.75
CA MET A 117 2.12 -17.69 -19.50
C MET A 117 1.56 -19.10 -19.21
N TRP A 118 0.31 -19.16 -18.75
CA TRP A 118 -0.42 -20.41 -18.58
C TRP A 118 -1.40 -20.61 -19.72
N ASP A 119 -1.35 -21.77 -20.32
CA ASP A 119 -2.34 -22.21 -21.29
C ASP A 119 -3.66 -22.59 -20.59
N GLN A 120 -4.71 -22.81 -21.39
CA GLN A 120 -6.03 -23.18 -20.89
C GLN A 120 -6.00 -24.48 -20.07
N ARG A 121 -5.16 -25.45 -20.45
CA ARG A 121 -5.06 -26.74 -19.77
C ARG A 121 -4.49 -26.54 -18.35
N ARG A 122 -3.43 -25.77 -18.22
CA ARG A 122 -2.81 -25.45 -16.93
C ARG A 122 -3.77 -24.63 -16.07
N LEU A 123 -4.41 -23.61 -16.66
CA LEU A 123 -5.37 -22.75 -15.96
C LEU A 123 -6.52 -23.57 -15.35
N ARG A 124 -7.11 -24.48 -16.11
CA ARG A 124 -8.19 -25.37 -15.62
C ARG A 124 -7.73 -26.35 -14.53
N ARG A 125 -6.49 -26.80 -14.57
CA ARG A 125 -5.95 -27.68 -13.54
C ARG A 125 -5.69 -26.94 -12.23
N GLU A 126 -5.13 -25.75 -12.30
CA GLU A 126 -4.74 -24.96 -11.13
C GLU A 126 -5.93 -24.20 -10.51
N GLU A 127 -6.85 -23.69 -11.34
CA GLU A 127 -8.03 -22.94 -10.96
C GLU A 127 -9.29 -23.51 -11.64
N PRO A 128 -9.78 -24.66 -11.20
CA PRO A 128 -10.86 -25.39 -11.89
C PRO A 128 -12.22 -24.68 -11.87
N ASN A 129 -12.41 -23.74 -10.97
CA ASN A 129 -13.66 -23.00 -10.81
C ASN A 129 -13.74 -21.73 -11.68
N LEU A 130 -12.68 -21.40 -12.41
CA LEU A 130 -12.71 -20.30 -13.36
C LEU A 130 -13.53 -20.66 -14.61
N SER A 131 -14.02 -19.65 -15.31
CA SER A 131 -14.82 -19.82 -16.52
C SER A 131 -14.08 -20.72 -17.56
N PRO A 132 -14.75 -21.72 -18.13
CA PRO A 132 -14.17 -22.57 -19.20
C PRO A 132 -13.91 -21.80 -20.51
N LYS A 133 -14.42 -20.58 -20.64
CA LYS A 133 -14.16 -19.71 -21.79
C LYS A 133 -12.78 -19.07 -21.78
N LEU A 134 -12.12 -19.04 -20.64
CA LEU A 134 -10.77 -18.47 -20.54
C LEU A 134 -9.77 -19.36 -21.30
N VAL A 135 -8.92 -18.73 -22.10
CA VAL A 135 -7.97 -19.41 -23.01
C VAL A 135 -6.55 -19.40 -22.47
N ALA A 136 -6.19 -18.42 -21.66
CA ALA A 136 -4.86 -18.31 -21.07
C ALA A 136 -4.87 -17.40 -19.84
N ALA A 137 -3.74 -17.34 -19.13
CA ALA A 137 -3.46 -16.36 -18.08
C ALA A 137 -1.98 -16.01 -18.00
N LEU A 138 -1.67 -14.79 -17.60
CA LEU A 138 -0.36 -14.41 -17.11
C LEU A 138 -0.33 -14.66 -15.60
N HIS A 139 0.55 -15.54 -15.14
CA HIS A 139 0.77 -15.83 -13.73
C HIS A 139 1.97 -15.03 -13.20
N ALA A 140 1.76 -14.34 -12.08
CA ALA A 140 2.81 -13.65 -11.34
C ALA A 140 2.88 -14.20 -9.90
N PRO A 141 3.81 -15.12 -9.60
CA PRO A 141 3.90 -15.80 -8.31
C PRO A 141 4.30 -14.86 -7.16
N SER A 142 4.96 -13.75 -7.46
CA SER A 142 5.39 -12.77 -6.46
C SER A 142 4.26 -11.90 -5.90
N ALA A 143 3.06 -11.96 -6.47
CA ALA A 143 1.90 -11.29 -5.88
C ALA A 143 1.44 -12.00 -4.59
N GLY A 144 0.80 -11.24 -3.71
CA GLY A 144 0.35 -11.78 -2.43
C GLY A 144 -0.75 -10.95 -1.80
N VAL A 145 -1.11 -11.34 -0.60
CA VAL A 145 -2.09 -10.63 0.24
C VAL A 145 -1.53 -10.38 1.62
N ILE A 146 -1.94 -9.29 2.22
CA ILE A 146 -1.65 -8.96 3.61
C ILE A 146 -2.93 -8.66 4.38
N ASN A 147 -2.85 -8.72 5.71
CA ASN A 147 -3.77 -8.02 6.56
C ASN A 147 -3.26 -6.57 6.75
N PRO A 148 -3.91 -5.56 6.14
CA PRO A 148 -3.39 -4.18 6.17
C PRO A 148 -3.38 -3.57 7.57
N TYR A 149 -4.29 -3.99 8.44
CA TYR A 149 -4.31 -3.50 9.83
C TYR A 149 -3.12 -4.02 10.61
N GLU A 150 -2.95 -5.34 10.63
CA GLU A 150 -1.84 -5.98 11.35
C GLU A 150 -0.51 -5.41 10.87
N PHE A 151 -0.37 -5.16 9.57
CA PHE A 151 0.83 -4.55 9.03
C PHE A 151 1.04 -3.12 9.54
N ALA A 152 0.00 -2.29 9.57
CA ALA A 152 0.11 -0.92 10.09
C ALA A 152 0.42 -0.91 11.60
N PHE A 153 -0.23 -1.80 12.38
CA PHE A 153 0.05 -1.96 13.81
C PHE A 153 1.48 -2.46 14.05
N ALA A 154 1.92 -3.50 13.35
CA ALA A 154 3.27 -4.03 13.50
C ALA A 154 4.36 -2.97 13.18
N LEU A 155 4.12 -2.12 12.18
CA LEU A 155 5.02 -1.02 11.85
C LEU A 155 5.10 0.02 12.98
N ILE A 156 3.95 0.45 13.51
CA ILE A 156 3.94 1.51 14.53
C ILE A 156 4.40 1.00 15.89
N GLU A 157 4.05 -0.22 16.28
CA GLU A 157 4.51 -0.84 17.52
C GLU A 157 6.03 -0.96 17.51
N ASN A 158 6.61 -1.47 16.42
CA ASN A 158 8.06 -1.54 16.27
C ASN A 158 8.71 -0.15 16.32
N ALA A 159 8.08 0.88 15.75
CA ALA A 159 8.58 2.25 15.84
C ALA A 159 8.53 2.77 17.29
N MET A 160 7.45 2.49 18.01
CA MET A 160 7.27 2.91 19.42
C MET A 160 8.28 2.21 20.34
N ASP A 161 8.54 0.92 20.16
CA ASP A 161 9.56 0.18 20.88
C ASP A 161 10.97 0.78 20.69
N ASN A 162 11.17 1.46 19.57
CA ASN A 162 12.40 2.18 19.24
C ASN A 162 12.31 3.70 19.48
N GLY A 163 11.36 4.14 20.33
CA GLY A 163 11.32 5.51 20.88
C GLY A 163 10.51 6.53 20.07
N VAL A 164 9.74 6.13 19.07
CA VAL A 164 8.77 7.01 18.42
C VAL A 164 7.56 7.22 19.32
N GLU A 165 7.11 8.45 19.47
CA GLU A 165 5.90 8.79 20.21
C GLU A 165 4.68 8.74 19.28
N LEU A 166 3.60 8.08 19.69
CA LEU A 166 2.32 8.09 18.98
C LEU A 166 1.29 8.91 19.77
N LYS A 167 0.64 9.84 19.12
CA LYS A 167 -0.49 10.61 19.64
C LYS A 167 -1.73 10.37 18.77
N ILE A 168 -2.66 9.59 19.31
CA ILE A 168 -3.98 9.34 18.72
C ILE A 168 -5.00 10.41 19.18
N ASN A 169 -6.15 10.51 18.50
CA ASN A 169 -7.13 11.56 18.71
C ASN A 169 -6.48 12.95 18.68
N CYS A 170 -5.51 13.13 17.78
CA CYS A 170 -4.66 14.30 17.72
C CYS A 170 -4.65 14.93 16.31
N PRO A 171 -5.81 15.40 15.80
CA PRO A 171 -5.91 16.03 14.48
C PRO A 171 -5.11 17.33 14.45
N VAL A 172 -4.30 17.52 13.40
CA VAL A 172 -3.66 18.80 13.12
C VAL A 172 -4.71 19.74 12.52
N LYS A 173 -4.93 20.88 13.16
CA LYS A 173 -5.94 21.88 12.77
C LYS A 173 -5.35 23.14 12.12
N LYS A 174 -4.08 23.42 12.38
CA LYS A 174 -3.34 24.53 11.79
C LYS A 174 -1.86 24.25 11.81
N ILE A 175 -1.16 24.68 10.77
CA ILE A 175 0.29 24.63 10.67
C ILE A 175 0.80 26.08 10.63
N GLN A 176 1.79 26.38 11.45
CA GLN A 176 2.47 27.65 11.46
C GLN A 176 3.95 27.40 11.18
N THR A 177 4.39 27.82 10.01
CA THR A 177 5.80 27.70 9.58
C THR A 177 6.60 28.88 10.11
N GLY A 178 7.73 28.58 10.76
CA GLY A 178 8.69 29.58 11.24
C GLY A 178 10.07 29.35 10.63
N LYS A 179 10.99 30.27 10.86
CA LYS A 179 12.35 30.20 10.28
C LYS A 179 13.16 28.97 10.75
N LYS A 180 12.92 28.48 11.95
CA LYS A 180 13.70 27.38 12.57
C LYS A 180 12.85 26.18 13.02
N SER A 181 11.55 26.33 13.07
CA SER A 181 10.64 25.28 13.54
C SER A 181 9.25 25.48 12.95
N ILE A 182 8.49 24.41 12.96
CA ILE A 182 7.08 24.33 12.58
C ILE A 182 6.28 24.11 13.86
N THR A 183 5.18 24.83 14.03
CA THR A 183 4.22 24.62 15.10
C THR A 183 2.95 24.00 14.53
N LEU A 184 2.65 22.79 14.96
CA LEU A 184 1.41 22.08 14.65
C LEU A 184 0.42 22.31 15.78
N HIS A 185 -0.73 22.89 15.47
CA HIS A 185 -1.78 23.12 16.43
C HIS A 185 -2.78 21.97 16.42
N THR A 186 -2.97 21.36 17.56
CA THR A 186 -3.96 20.31 17.81
C THR A 186 -4.98 20.78 18.86
N PRO A 187 -6.11 20.10 19.03
CA PRO A 187 -7.08 20.47 20.08
C PRO A 187 -6.53 20.40 21.51
N ARG A 188 -5.50 19.57 21.73
CA ARG A 188 -4.95 19.33 23.09
C ARG A 188 -3.72 20.16 23.38
N GLU A 189 -2.84 20.37 22.38
CA GLU A 189 -1.54 21.00 22.59
C GLU A 189 -0.98 21.60 21.28
N LYS A 190 0.08 22.39 21.43
CA LYS A 190 0.90 22.84 20.31
C LYS A 190 2.17 22.01 20.27
N ILE A 191 2.42 21.37 19.13
CA ILE A 191 3.58 20.52 18.91
C ILE A 191 4.59 21.28 18.08
N GLN A 192 5.78 21.45 18.63
CA GLN A 192 6.90 22.06 17.92
C GLN A 192 7.83 21.01 17.35
N THR A 193 8.16 21.14 16.07
CA THR A 193 9.03 20.22 15.34
C THR A 193 9.93 20.96 14.36
N ARG A 194 11.07 20.37 14.01
CA ARG A 194 11.97 20.89 12.96
C ARG A 194 11.46 20.58 11.56
N PHE A 195 10.95 19.36 11.37
CA PHE A 195 10.39 18.87 10.11
C PHE A 195 8.98 18.30 10.33
N ALA A 196 8.11 18.50 9.37
CA ALA A 196 6.80 17.86 9.32
C ALA A 196 6.69 17.03 8.03
N VAL A 197 6.24 15.77 8.17
CA VAL A 197 6.00 14.87 7.04
C VAL A 197 4.50 14.68 6.89
N ASN A 198 3.97 15.06 5.72
CA ASN A 198 2.55 14.92 5.43
C ASN A 198 2.25 13.50 4.94
N CYS A 199 1.61 12.71 5.79
CA CYS A 199 1.13 11.35 5.51
C CYS A 199 -0.38 11.23 5.70
N ALA A 200 -1.13 12.33 5.52
CA ALA A 200 -2.55 12.43 5.83
C ALA A 200 -3.49 11.74 4.81
N GLY A 201 -2.96 10.94 3.90
CA GLY A 201 -3.75 10.16 2.94
C GLY A 201 -4.65 11.04 2.10
N ILE A 202 -5.97 10.77 2.12
CA ILE A 202 -6.95 11.54 1.34
C ILE A 202 -7.11 13.01 1.80
N PHE A 203 -6.53 13.40 2.93
CA PHE A 203 -6.53 14.77 3.46
C PHE A 203 -5.17 15.46 3.28
N ALA A 204 -4.26 14.89 2.48
CA ALA A 204 -2.91 15.43 2.36
C ALA A 204 -2.88 16.81 1.68
N ASP A 205 -3.80 17.11 0.79
CA ASP A 205 -3.95 18.44 0.19
C ASP A 205 -4.43 19.50 1.21
N GLU A 206 -5.31 19.13 2.15
CA GLU A 206 -5.74 20.03 3.23
C GLU A 206 -4.56 20.36 4.15
N ILE A 207 -3.75 19.36 4.51
CA ILE A 207 -2.54 19.57 5.31
C ILE A 207 -1.52 20.42 4.55
N ALA A 208 -1.36 20.22 3.24
CA ALA A 208 -0.48 21.03 2.42
C ALA A 208 -0.92 22.50 2.39
N ARG A 209 -2.23 22.77 2.20
CA ARG A 209 -2.79 24.12 2.25
C ARG A 209 -2.57 24.80 3.59
N MET A 210 -2.66 24.07 4.71
CA MET A 210 -2.34 24.63 6.05
C MET A 210 -0.89 25.09 6.17
N ALA A 211 0.02 24.50 5.37
CA ALA A 211 1.43 24.88 5.31
C ALA A 211 1.71 25.98 4.25
N GLY A 212 0.70 26.44 3.53
CA GLY A 212 0.82 27.44 2.47
C GLY A 212 1.14 26.88 1.09
N LEU A 213 0.96 25.58 0.87
CA LEU A 213 1.14 24.90 -0.41
C LEU A 213 -0.25 24.53 -0.97
N ASP A 214 -0.58 25.04 -2.16
CA ASP A 214 -1.87 24.82 -2.83
C ASP A 214 -1.67 24.45 -4.32
N ASP A 215 -0.76 23.54 -4.57
CA ASP A 215 -0.33 23.12 -5.90
C ASP A 215 -0.97 21.79 -6.36
N PHE A 216 -1.74 21.14 -5.49
CA PHE A 216 -2.48 19.92 -5.82
C PHE A 216 -3.78 19.78 -5.01
N SER A 217 -4.72 19.00 -5.55
CA SER A 217 -5.94 18.59 -4.86
C SER A 217 -6.17 17.09 -5.01
N ILE A 218 -6.77 16.50 -3.98
CA ILE A 218 -7.11 15.07 -3.97
C ILE A 218 -8.61 14.92 -4.24
N HIS A 219 -8.94 14.09 -5.21
CA HIS A 219 -10.31 13.71 -5.53
C HIS A 219 -10.52 12.23 -5.18
N PRO A 220 -11.04 11.91 -3.98
CA PRO A 220 -11.25 10.54 -3.55
C PRO A 220 -12.20 9.80 -4.48
N ARG A 221 -11.86 8.56 -4.82
CA ARG A 221 -12.76 7.63 -5.53
C ARG A 221 -13.10 6.47 -4.60
N LYS A 222 -14.38 6.19 -4.47
CA LYS A 222 -14.88 5.04 -3.72
C LYS A 222 -14.78 3.79 -4.61
N GLY A 223 -14.14 2.74 -4.09
CA GLY A 223 -14.27 1.38 -4.58
C GLY A 223 -15.28 0.61 -3.72
N GLU A 224 -16.02 -0.30 -4.31
CA GLU A 224 -16.94 -1.19 -3.61
C GLU A 224 -16.53 -2.63 -3.88
N GLU A 225 -16.43 -3.43 -2.81
CA GLU A 225 -16.00 -4.82 -2.87
C GLU A 225 -17.06 -5.70 -2.19
N TYR A 226 -17.34 -6.87 -2.77
CA TYR A 226 -18.22 -7.86 -2.18
C TYR A 226 -17.38 -8.86 -1.36
N LEU A 227 -17.70 -9.00 -0.09
CA LEU A 227 -17.21 -10.10 0.71
C LEU A 227 -18.07 -11.33 0.47
N LEU A 228 -17.45 -12.39 -0.02
CA LEU A 228 -18.13 -13.66 -0.20
C LEU A 228 -18.24 -14.41 1.14
N ASP A 229 -19.27 -15.25 1.26
CA ASP A 229 -19.47 -16.12 2.44
C ASP A 229 -18.27 -17.06 2.62
N LYS A 230 -17.88 -17.33 3.87
CA LYS A 230 -16.77 -18.23 4.22
C LYS A 230 -16.91 -19.63 3.65
N ARG A 231 -18.12 -20.10 3.34
CA ARG A 231 -18.37 -21.39 2.67
C ARG A 231 -17.77 -21.46 1.26
N LEU A 232 -17.48 -20.31 0.66
CA LEU A 232 -16.83 -20.21 -0.64
C LEU A 232 -15.29 -20.08 -0.53
N MET A 233 -14.74 -20.27 0.67
CA MET A 233 -13.30 -20.30 0.87
C MET A 233 -12.68 -21.39 -0.01
N GLY A 234 -11.68 -21.02 -0.80
CA GLY A 234 -11.04 -21.92 -1.77
C GLY A 234 -11.74 -21.98 -3.13
N LEU A 235 -12.76 -21.14 -3.39
CA LEU A 235 -13.36 -21.01 -4.71
C LEU A 235 -12.29 -20.68 -5.77
N VAL A 236 -11.37 -19.81 -5.43
CA VAL A 236 -10.14 -19.52 -6.17
C VAL A 236 -8.95 -19.58 -5.21
N ARG A 237 -7.77 -19.95 -5.73
CA ARG A 237 -6.54 -20.11 -4.94
C ARG A 237 -5.60 -18.92 -5.09
N LYS A 238 -5.79 -18.13 -6.14
CA LYS A 238 -4.96 -16.99 -6.53
C LYS A 238 -5.81 -15.73 -6.68
N LEU A 239 -5.16 -14.58 -6.68
CA LEU A 239 -5.79 -13.35 -7.12
C LEU A 239 -6.09 -13.46 -8.62
N VAL A 240 -7.31 -13.14 -9.04
CA VAL A 240 -7.71 -13.24 -10.44
C VAL A 240 -8.20 -11.89 -10.93
N PHE A 241 -7.58 -11.38 -11.98
CA PHE A 241 -7.88 -10.11 -12.59
C PHE A 241 -8.28 -10.30 -14.06
N PRO A 242 -9.26 -9.55 -14.57
CA PRO A 242 -9.45 -9.41 -15.99
C PRO A 242 -8.29 -8.61 -16.59
N ILE A 243 -8.22 -8.60 -17.91
CA ILE A 243 -7.34 -7.67 -18.65
C ILE A 243 -7.66 -6.24 -18.24
N PRO A 244 -6.64 -5.38 -18.03
CA PRO A 244 -6.84 -3.96 -17.78
C PRO A 244 -7.62 -3.33 -18.95
N ASN A 245 -8.73 -2.69 -18.65
CA ASN A 245 -9.42 -1.86 -19.64
C ASN A 245 -8.52 -0.67 -20.00
N ALA A 246 -8.38 -0.39 -21.29
CA ALA A 246 -7.65 0.74 -21.84
C ALA A 246 -8.22 2.09 -21.38
#